data_4e58ae8a0dc113086b04cb77e512ec21
#
_entry.id   4e58ae8a0dc113086b04cb77e512ec21
#
_cell.length_a   1.000
_cell.length_b   1.000
_cell.length_c   1.000
_cell.angle_alpha   90.00
_cell.angle_beta   90.00
_cell.angle_gamma   90.00
#
_symmetry.space_group_name_H-M   'P 1'
#
loop_
_entity.id
_entity.type
_entity.pdbx_description
1 polymer ?
#
loop_
_entity_poly.entity_id
_entity_poly.type
_entity_poly.pdbx_seq_one_letter_code
_entity_poly.pdbx_strand_id
1 'polypeptide(L)'
;MKNAKLRELNVGRIGLGAMGMSAAYTGAGADDAESIRTIHRALDLGVTLIDTAEIYGPYVNEELVGRAIKGRRDEVVLATKFGMVSHAGGGPGHLDSSPANVRTAVEGSLRRLDTDHIDLYYQHRVDPNTPIEDTVGVLAELVTEGKIRHVGLSEAGVDTIRRANAVHPITALQSEYSLWTRDSEAQTLPLLRELGIGFVAYSPLGRGFLTGTIRSTEGLADSDMRKDNPRFTDENFQRNLAAADEVVAIAAEVGATPAQVTLAWLLTKGDDIVPIPGTKRVSRLEENVAADGVTLSADQLAKLDSATPAAGDHHNAAQMQMIDR
;
A
#
# COMPACT_ATOMS: atom_id res chain seq x y z
N MET A 1 -16.94 -6.65 -8.14
CA MET A 1 -15.86 -5.67 -8.42
C MET A 1 -15.17 -6.06 -9.71
N LYS A 2 -14.68 -5.07 -10.50
CA LYS A 2 -13.86 -5.32 -11.70
C LYS A 2 -12.47 -5.83 -11.30
N ASN A 3 -11.76 -6.41 -12.25
CA ASN A 3 -10.37 -6.84 -12.07
C ASN A 3 -9.40 -5.81 -12.67
N ALA A 4 -8.17 -5.81 -12.14
CA ALA A 4 -7.02 -5.10 -12.66
C ALA A 4 -5.87 -6.08 -12.90
N LYS A 5 -4.87 -5.64 -13.65
CA LYS A 5 -3.68 -6.45 -13.93
C LYS A 5 -2.42 -5.76 -13.41
N LEU A 6 -1.72 -6.45 -12.55
CA LEU A 6 -0.36 -6.11 -12.17
C LEU A 6 0.56 -7.03 -12.99
N ARG A 7 1.01 -6.58 -14.17
CA ARG A 7 1.67 -7.41 -15.18
C ARG A 7 0.80 -8.63 -15.56
N GLU A 8 1.15 -9.82 -15.12
CA GLU A 8 0.39 -11.07 -15.37
C GLU A 8 -0.56 -11.43 -14.21
N LEU A 9 -0.38 -10.79 -13.05
CA LEU A 9 -1.14 -11.07 -11.85
C LEU A 9 -2.50 -10.38 -11.89
N ASN A 10 -3.59 -11.17 -11.91
CA ASN A 10 -4.95 -10.64 -11.83
C ASN A 10 -5.36 -10.44 -10.39
N VAL A 11 -5.88 -9.27 -10.07
CA VAL A 11 -6.38 -8.92 -8.74
C VAL A 11 -7.69 -8.16 -8.82
N GLY A 12 -8.43 -8.10 -7.72
CA GLY A 12 -9.52 -7.13 -7.60
C GLY A 12 -8.98 -5.71 -7.78
N ARG A 13 -9.74 -4.85 -8.45
CA ARG A 13 -9.33 -3.48 -8.80
C ARG A 13 -9.04 -2.58 -7.61
N ILE A 14 -9.53 -2.97 -6.42
CA ILE A 14 -9.20 -2.38 -5.13
C ILE A 14 -8.70 -3.51 -4.25
N GLY A 15 -7.54 -3.35 -3.63
CA GLY A 15 -6.99 -4.26 -2.63
C GLY A 15 -7.25 -3.78 -1.20
N LEU A 16 -6.76 -4.51 -0.21
CA LEU A 16 -6.86 -4.18 1.21
C LEU A 16 -5.47 -4.10 1.85
N GLY A 17 -5.11 -2.92 2.37
CA GLY A 17 -3.94 -2.75 3.23
C GLY A 17 -4.24 -3.17 4.67
N ALA A 18 -3.51 -4.15 5.20
CA ALA A 18 -3.74 -4.69 6.56
C ALA A 18 -2.96 -3.94 7.66
N MET A 19 -2.03 -3.04 7.36
CA MET A 19 -1.14 -2.39 8.35
C MET A 19 -1.90 -1.83 9.55
N GLY A 20 -2.99 -1.10 9.33
CA GLY A 20 -3.78 -0.45 10.38
C GLY A 20 -4.52 -1.40 11.32
N MET A 21 -4.53 -2.69 11.03
CA MET A 21 -5.14 -3.71 11.89
C MET A 21 -4.29 -3.98 13.14
N SER A 22 -2.95 -3.82 13.06
CA SER A 22 -2.04 -4.12 14.18
C SER A 22 -0.97 -3.05 14.43
N ALA A 23 -0.84 -2.02 13.57
CA ALA A 23 0.24 -1.04 13.69
C ALA A 23 -0.18 0.36 13.23
N ALA A 24 0.60 1.35 13.63
CA ALA A 24 0.67 2.70 13.08
C ALA A 24 -0.50 3.64 13.34
N TYR A 25 -1.71 3.16 13.60
CA TYR A 25 -2.90 3.99 13.77
C TYR A 25 -3.57 3.78 15.12
N THR A 26 -4.27 4.80 15.62
CA THR A 26 -5.07 4.71 16.86
C THR A 26 -5.95 3.47 16.88
N GLY A 27 -5.88 2.70 17.96
CA GLY A 27 -6.64 1.46 18.17
C GLY A 27 -6.20 0.28 17.28
N ALA A 28 -4.97 0.32 16.72
CA ALA A 28 -4.37 -0.85 16.10
C ALA A 28 -4.18 -1.98 17.13
N GLY A 29 -4.47 -3.23 16.74
CA GLY A 29 -4.38 -4.40 17.64
C GLY A 29 -5.48 -4.51 18.70
N ALA A 30 -6.46 -3.60 18.71
CA ALA A 30 -7.51 -3.61 19.73
C ALA A 30 -8.62 -4.64 19.48
N ASP A 31 -8.85 -5.06 18.23
CA ASP A 31 -9.93 -5.98 17.86
C ASP A 31 -9.53 -6.84 16.65
N ASP A 32 -8.85 -7.95 16.94
CA ASP A 32 -8.47 -8.94 15.93
C ASP A 32 -9.71 -9.58 15.27
N ALA A 33 -10.79 -9.77 16.04
CA ALA A 33 -11.99 -10.39 15.51
C ALA A 33 -12.67 -9.52 14.44
N GLU A 34 -12.73 -8.19 14.64
CA GLU A 34 -13.23 -7.26 13.61
C GLU A 34 -12.28 -7.20 12.42
N SER A 35 -10.98 -7.23 12.63
CA SER A 35 -9.98 -7.27 11.58
C SER A 35 -10.13 -8.52 10.70
N ILE A 36 -10.31 -9.69 11.31
CA ILE A 36 -10.57 -10.96 10.59
C ILE A 36 -11.89 -10.88 9.82
N ARG A 37 -12.97 -10.40 10.44
CA ARG A 37 -14.26 -10.19 9.74
C ARG A 37 -14.11 -9.24 8.54
N THR A 38 -13.29 -8.21 8.68
CA THR A 38 -13.01 -7.26 7.58
C THR A 38 -12.29 -7.93 6.42
N ILE A 39 -11.29 -8.78 6.70
CA ILE A 39 -10.59 -9.56 5.65
C ILE A 39 -11.57 -10.54 4.97
N HIS A 40 -12.37 -11.28 5.75
CA HIS A 40 -13.37 -12.18 5.17
C HIS A 40 -14.36 -11.43 4.28
N ARG A 41 -14.87 -10.30 4.75
CA ARG A 41 -15.79 -9.47 3.96
C ARG A 41 -15.13 -8.92 2.70
N ALA A 42 -13.84 -8.60 2.75
CA ALA A 42 -13.08 -8.17 1.57
C ALA A 42 -13.11 -9.26 0.48
N LEU A 43 -12.81 -10.50 0.83
CA LEU A 43 -12.85 -11.63 -0.10
C LEU A 43 -14.27 -11.84 -0.68
N ASP A 44 -15.30 -11.77 0.17
CA ASP A 44 -16.70 -11.89 -0.27
C ASP A 44 -17.12 -10.81 -1.28
N LEU A 45 -16.48 -9.64 -1.23
CA LEU A 45 -16.70 -8.52 -2.16
C LEU A 45 -15.78 -8.56 -3.40
N GLY A 46 -14.88 -9.56 -3.50
CA GLY A 46 -13.95 -9.73 -4.60
C GLY A 46 -12.66 -8.89 -4.46
N VAL A 47 -12.34 -8.42 -3.25
CA VAL A 47 -11.02 -7.85 -2.91
C VAL A 47 -10.07 -9.02 -2.69
N THR A 48 -9.32 -9.38 -3.72
CA THR A 48 -8.42 -10.54 -3.67
C THR A 48 -7.02 -10.19 -3.16
N LEU A 49 -6.51 -8.97 -3.43
CA LEU A 49 -5.19 -8.52 -2.98
C LEU A 49 -5.24 -8.09 -1.51
N ILE A 50 -4.57 -8.85 -0.65
CA ILE A 50 -4.37 -8.54 0.77
C ILE A 50 -2.89 -8.22 1.00
N ASP A 51 -2.60 -7.01 1.46
CA ASP A 51 -1.25 -6.48 1.62
C ASP A 51 -0.86 -6.36 3.10
N THR A 52 0.25 -6.99 3.48
CA THR A 52 0.87 -6.93 4.80
C THR A 52 2.38 -6.69 4.69
N ALA A 53 3.13 -6.80 5.79
CA ALA A 53 4.59 -6.77 5.84
C ALA A 53 5.11 -7.32 7.18
N GLU A 54 6.35 -7.88 7.18
CA GLU A 54 6.99 -8.38 8.39
C GLU A 54 7.20 -7.29 9.46
N ILE A 55 7.43 -6.04 9.05
CA ILE A 55 7.64 -4.92 9.98
C ILE A 55 6.35 -4.47 10.70
N TYR A 56 5.16 -4.87 10.22
CA TYR A 56 3.92 -4.39 10.80
C TYR A 56 3.63 -5.05 12.15
N GLY A 57 3.83 -4.26 13.22
CA GLY A 57 3.56 -4.62 14.58
C GLY A 57 4.63 -5.30 15.45
N PRO A 58 5.94 -5.46 15.11
CA PRO A 58 6.42 -6.29 14.02
C PRO A 58 5.91 -7.73 14.12
N TYR A 59 5.78 -8.37 13.00
CA TYR A 59 5.34 -9.77 12.77
C TYR A 59 3.86 -10.07 13.04
N VAL A 60 3.24 -9.47 14.06
CA VAL A 60 1.87 -9.79 14.50
C VAL A 60 0.81 -9.55 13.41
N ASN A 61 1.08 -8.65 12.45
CA ASN A 61 0.17 -8.43 11.34
C ASN A 61 0.12 -9.62 10.38
N GLU A 62 1.26 -10.22 10.06
CA GLU A 62 1.29 -11.43 9.24
C GLU A 62 0.60 -12.60 9.95
N GLU A 63 0.77 -12.76 11.27
CA GLU A 63 0.07 -13.77 12.06
C GLU A 63 -1.46 -13.56 12.04
N LEU A 64 -1.92 -12.29 12.13
CA LEU A 64 -3.33 -11.93 12.02
C LEU A 64 -3.89 -12.29 10.64
N VAL A 65 -3.17 -11.89 9.56
CA VAL A 65 -3.57 -12.19 8.18
C VAL A 65 -3.58 -13.69 7.94
N GLY A 66 -2.56 -14.43 8.42
CA GLY A 66 -2.49 -15.90 8.33
C GLY A 66 -3.72 -16.58 8.95
N ARG A 67 -4.12 -16.15 10.15
CA ARG A 67 -5.35 -16.64 10.80
C ARG A 67 -6.60 -16.34 9.98
N ALA A 68 -6.67 -15.14 9.38
CA ALA A 68 -7.83 -14.71 8.60
C ALA A 68 -8.00 -15.47 7.28
N ILE A 69 -6.89 -15.80 6.61
CA ILE A 69 -6.93 -16.50 5.31
C ILE A 69 -6.96 -18.01 5.43
N LYS A 70 -6.88 -18.55 6.64
CA LYS A 70 -6.94 -20.01 6.87
C LYS A 70 -8.23 -20.61 6.34
N GLY A 71 -8.10 -21.59 5.45
CA GLY A 71 -9.22 -22.23 4.74
C GLY A 71 -9.78 -21.43 3.56
N ARG A 72 -9.22 -20.25 3.26
CA ARG A 72 -9.57 -19.39 2.11
C ARG A 72 -8.34 -18.96 1.30
N ARG A 73 -7.20 -19.65 1.48
CA ARG A 73 -5.91 -19.26 0.88
C ARG A 73 -5.98 -19.11 -0.64
N ASP A 74 -6.72 -19.97 -1.31
CA ASP A 74 -6.86 -19.96 -2.77
C ASP A 74 -7.69 -18.79 -3.32
N GLU A 75 -8.42 -18.09 -2.44
CA GLU A 75 -9.16 -16.88 -2.81
C GLU A 75 -8.30 -15.60 -2.73
N VAL A 76 -7.08 -15.70 -2.18
CA VAL A 76 -6.23 -14.55 -1.83
C VAL A 76 -5.02 -14.46 -2.75
N VAL A 77 -4.79 -13.27 -3.27
CA VAL A 77 -3.47 -12.82 -3.74
C VAL A 77 -2.77 -12.19 -2.55
N LEU A 78 -1.90 -12.97 -1.91
CA LEU A 78 -1.21 -12.58 -0.67
C LEU A 78 0.05 -11.81 -0.99
N ALA A 79 0.12 -10.56 -0.52
CA ALA A 79 1.30 -9.72 -0.64
C ALA A 79 1.91 -9.44 0.74
N THR A 80 3.22 -9.64 0.87
CA THR A 80 3.98 -9.19 2.04
C THR A 80 5.35 -8.65 1.63
N LYS A 81 6.12 -8.11 2.60
CA LYS A 81 7.31 -7.32 2.33
C LYS A 81 8.41 -7.65 3.33
N PHE A 82 9.68 -7.63 2.84
CA PHE A 82 10.90 -7.79 3.63
C PHE A 82 11.80 -6.56 3.53
N GLY A 83 12.88 -6.58 4.29
CA GLY A 83 14.01 -5.66 4.16
C GLY A 83 13.96 -4.43 5.06
N MET A 84 12.92 -4.26 5.87
CA MET A 84 12.88 -3.29 6.98
C MET A 84 13.13 -3.93 8.35
N VAL A 85 13.55 -5.18 8.35
CA VAL A 85 14.01 -5.94 9.52
C VAL A 85 15.31 -6.66 9.17
N SER A 86 16.37 -6.37 9.89
CA SER A 86 17.61 -7.13 9.78
C SER A 86 17.60 -8.30 10.76
N HIS A 87 17.58 -9.50 10.22
CA HIS A 87 17.66 -10.75 11.00
C HIS A 87 19.09 -11.10 11.43
N ALA A 88 20.09 -10.34 10.95
CA ALA A 88 21.49 -10.47 11.33
C ALA A 88 21.85 -9.73 12.65
N GLY A 89 20.83 -9.23 13.38
CA GLY A 89 21.01 -8.59 14.69
C GLY A 89 20.62 -7.11 14.76
N GLY A 90 20.29 -6.47 13.62
CA GLY A 90 19.80 -5.08 13.59
C GLY A 90 18.35 -4.93 14.06
N GLY A 91 17.54 -5.95 13.85
CA GLY A 91 16.11 -5.93 14.22
C GLY A 91 15.24 -5.02 13.37
N PRO A 92 14.02 -4.70 13.86
CA PRO A 92 13.07 -3.83 13.17
C PRO A 92 13.60 -2.41 12.97
N GLY A 93 13.33 -1.83 11.77
CA GLY A 93 13.77 -0.48 11.39
C GLY A 93 15.17 -0.41 10.76
N HIS A 94 15.90 -1.51 10.71
CA HIS A 94 17.18 -1.59 10.02
C HIS A 94 17.02 -2.18 8.63
N LEU A 95 17.41 -1.42 7.60
CA LEU A 95 17.38 -1.90 6.21
C LEU A 95 18.40 -3.01 6.01
N ASP A 96 17.95 -4.13 5.46
CA ASP A 96 18.79 -5.26 5.11
C ASP A 96 18.13 -6.07 3.98
N SER A 97 18.62 -5.91 2.77
CA SER A 97 18.17 -6.66 1.60
C SER A 97 19.22 -7.65 1.09
N SER A 98 20.19 -7.99 1.94
CA SER A 98 21.20 -9.00 1.61
C SER A 98 20.54 -10.36 1.30
N PRO A 99 21.13 -11.17 0.40
CA PRO A 99 20.64 -12.51 0.09
C PRO A 99 20.34 -13.38 1.31
N ALA A 100 21.18 -13.31 2.34
CA ALA A 100 20.99 -14.06 3.58
C ALA A 100 19.75 -13.59 4.36
N ASN A 101 19.53 -12.25 4.44
CA ASN A 101 18.38 -11.69 5.12
C ASN A 101 17.09 -12.00 4.37
N VAL A 102 17.08 -11.87 3.03
CA VAL A 102 15.91 -12.21 2.20
C VAL A 102 15.44 -13.64 2.44
N ARG A 103 16.38 -14.61 2.46
CA ARG A 103 16.06 -16.01 2.73
C ARG A 103 15.50 -16.23 4.14
N THR A 104 16.07 -15.56 5.14
CA THR A 104 15.57 -15.66 6.53
C THR A 104 14.18 -15.03 6.65
N ALA A 105 13.98 -13.87 6.04
CA ALA A 105 12.71 -13.14 6.06
C ALA A 105 11.57 -13.92 5.42
N VAL A 106 11.78 -14.51 4.24
CA VAL A 106 10.73 -15.27 3.54
C VAL A 106 10.28 -16.49 4.34
N GLU A 107 11.23 -17.24 4.95
CA GLU A 107 10.88 -18.37 5.82
C GLU A 107 10.09 -17.92 7.05
N GLY A 108 10.43 -16.74 7.59
CA GLY A 108 9.68 -16.11 8.68
C GLY A 108 8.23 -15.78 8.25
N SER A 109 8.07 -15.12 7.12
CA SER A 109 6.77 -14.74 6.58
C SER A 109 5.89 -15.95 6.28
N LEU A 110 6.43 -16.98 5.63
CA LEU A 110 5.69 -18.23 5.33
C LEU A 110 5.16 -18.89 6.61
N ARG A 111 5.98 -18.95 7.68
CA ARG A 111 5.55 -19.52 8.97
C ARG A 111 4.45 -18.69 9.62
N ARG A 112 4.57 -17.35 9.65
CA ARG A 112 3.60 -16.46 10.30
C ARG A 112 2.27 -16.43 9.56
N LEU A 113 2.32 -16.47 8.23
CA LEU A 113 1.16 -16.49 7.35
C LEU A 113 0.50 -17.89 7.24
N ASP A 114 1.12 -18.93 7.80
CA ASP A 114 0.66 -20.34 7.75
C ASP A 114 0.38 -20.79 6.31
N THR A 115 1.33 -20.53 5.39
CA THR A 115 1.22 -20.82 3.96
C THR A 115 2.54 -21.33 3.39
N ASP A 116 2.46 -22.09 2.30
CA ASP A 116 3.62 -22.63 1.58
C ASP A 116 4.18 -21.67 0.51
N HIS A 117 3.43 -20.64 0.13
CA HIS A 117 3.86 -19.65 -0.84
C HIS A 117 3.27 -18.26 -0.59
N ILE A 118 3.96 -17.24 -1.10
CA ILE A 118 3.53 -15.84 -1.16
C ILE A 118 3.28 -15.48 -2.62
N ASP A 119 2.14 -14.84 -2.95
CA ASP A 119 1.84 -14.50 -4.33
C ASP A 119 2.66 -13.32 -4.84
N LEU A 120 2.86 -12.29 -4.01
CA LEU A 120 3.62 -11.09 -4.37
C LEU A 120 4.53 -10.67 -3.22
N TYR A 121 5.85 -10.79 -3.41
CA TYR A 121 6.83 -10.49 -2.37
C TYR A 121 7.61 -9.24 -2.71
N TYR A 122 7.55 -8.24 -1.84
CA TYR A 122 8.15 -6.93 -2.08
C TYR A 122 9.44 -6.74 -1.29
N GLN A 123 10.45 -6.14 -1.93
CA GLN A 123 11.44 -5.36 -1.17
C GLN A 123 10.74 -4.07 -0.66
N HIS A 124 10.65 -3.91 0.66
CA HIS A 124 9.85 -2.84 1.29
C HIS A 124 10.47 -1.45 1.10
N ARG A 125 11.80 -1.37 1.16
CA ARG A 125 12.62 -0.18 0.84
C ARG A 125 13.91 -0.65 0.20
N VAL A 126 14.43 0.14 -0.72
CA VAL A 126 15.73 -0.14 -1.35
C VAL A 126 16.82 0.01 -0.28
N ASP A 127 17.65 -1.02 -0.14
CA ASP A 127 18.80 -1.02 0.76
C ASP A 127 20.02 -0.46 0.01
N PRO A 128 20.56 0.71 0.42
CA PRO A 128 21.71 1.30 -0.26
C PRO A 128 23.01 0.50 -0.11
N ASN A 129 23.04 -0.47 0.82
CA ASN A 129 24.22 -1.28 1.10
C ASN A 129 24.24 -2.59 0.29
N THR A 130 23.13 -2.94 -0.37
CA THR A 130 23.02 -4.17 -1.17
C THR A 130 22.66 -3.81 -2.59
N PRO A 131 23.47 -4.18 -3.61
CA PRO A 131 23.10 -3.98 -5.01
C PRO A 131 21.72 -4.59 -5.30
N ILE A 132 20.89 -3.87 -6.02
CA ILE A 132 19.52 -4.34 -6.32
C ILE A 132 19.53 -5.65 -7.10
N GLU A 133 20.58 -5.85 -7.91
CA GLU A 133 20.79 -7.08 -8.68
C GLU A 133 20.95 -8.30 -7.78
N ASP A 134 21.66 -8.17 -6.66
CA ASP A 134 21.89 -9.26 -5.71
C ASP A 134 20.57 -9.61 -4.98
N THR A 135 19.83 -8.58 -4.57
CA THR A 135 18.50 -8.75 -3.96
C THR A 135 17.54 -9.45 -4.92
N VAL A 136 17.43 -8.94 -6.16
CA VAL A 136 16.50 -9.51 -7.14
C VAL A 136 16.96 -10.87 -7.63
N GLY A 137 18.27 -11.13 -7.66
CA GLY A 137 18.82 -12.45 -7.96
C GLY A 137 18.32 -13.52 -7.00
N VAL A 138 18.36 -13.28 -5.68
CA VAL A 138 17.84 -14.22 -4.70
C VAL A 138 16.30 -14.33 -4.75
N LEU A 139 15.58 -13.26 -5.08
CA LEU A 139 14.12 -13.32 -5.27
C LEU A 139 13.77 -14.22 -6.47
N ALA A 140 14.53 -14.17 -7.57
CA ALA A 140 14.35 -15.06 -8.72
C ALA A 140 14.58 -16.54 -8.36
N GLU A 141 15.56 -16.82 -7.48
CA GLU A 141 15.75 -18.17 -6.92
C GLU A 141 14.53 -18.62 -6.11
N LEU A 142 13.98 -17.75 -5.26
CA LEU A 142 12.76 -18.04 -4.47
C LEU A 142 11.53 -18.28 -5.33
N VAL A 143 11.42 -17.63 -6.51
CA VAL A 143 10.38 -17.94 -7.51
C VAL A 143 10.59 -19.36 -8.05
N THR A 144 11.82 -19.72 -8.39
CA THR A 144 12.17 -21.06 -8.88
C THR A 144 11.91 -22.15 -7.83
N GLU A 145 12.16 -21.83 -6.55
CA GLU A 145 11.86 -22.69 -5.41
C GLU A 145 10.34 -22.82 -5.12
N GLY A 146 9.51 -21.98 -5.73
CA GLY A 146 8.06 -21.95 -5.52
C GLY A 146 7.61 -21.28 -4.21
N LYS A 147 8.52 -20.67 -3.45
CA LYS A 147 8.22 -19.96 -2.20
C LYS A 147 7.51 -18.62 -2.41
N ILE A 148 7.82 -17.96 -3.52
CA ILE A 148 7.12 -16.76 -3.98
C ILE A 148 6.73 -16.93 -5.44
N ARG A 149 5.66 -16.28 -5.88
CA ARG A 149 5.19 -16.35 -7.27
C ARG A 149 5.62 -15.15 -8.09
N HIS A 150 5.59 -13.97 -7.51
CA HIS A 150 5.86 -12.69 -8.16
C HIS A 150 6.74 -11.81 -7.28
N VAL A 151 7.57 -11.00 -7.94
CA VAL A 151 8.49 -10.04 -7.30
C VAL A 151 7.95 -8.63 -7.44
N GLY A 152 7.99 -7.87 -6.34
CA GLY A 152 7.65 -6.46 -6.30
C GLY A 152 8.73 -5.60 -5.65
N LEU A 153 8.67 -4.30 -5.92
CA LEU A 153 9.49 -3.28 -5.26
C LEU A 153 8.57 -2.25 -4.59
N SER A 154 9.06 -1.57 -3.56
CA SER A 154 8.34 -0.46 -2.93
C SER A 154 9.25 0.75 -2.79
N GLU A 155 8.74 1.93 -3.18
CA GLU A 155 9.45 3.22 -3.16
C GLU A 155 10.83 3.18 -3.85
N ALA A 156 10.94 2.43 -4.97
CA ALA A 156 12.13 2.36 -5.79
C ALA A 156 12.13 3.44 -6.89
N GLY A 157 13.27 4.06 -7.11
CA GLY A 157 13.50 5.03 -8.18
C GLY A 157 13.59 4.39 -9.57
N VAL A 158 13.48 5.22 -10.60
CA VAL A 158 13.39 4.77 -12.00
C VAL A 158 14.61 3.95 -12.44
N ASP A 159 15.82 4.33 -12.02
CA ASP A 159 17.04 3.61 -12.37
C ASP A 159 17.11 2.26 -11.68
N THR A 160 16.75 2.19 -10.41
CA THR A 160 16.66 0.95 -9.63
C THR A 160 15.63 0.00 -10.23
N ILE A 161 14.46 0.51 -10.64
CA ILE A 161 13.41 -0.31 -11.29
C ILE A 161 13.93 -0.92 -12.59
N ARG A 162 14.63 -0.15 -13.45
CA ARG A 162 15.20 -0.67 -14.69
C ARG A 162 16.23 -1.78 -14.44
N ARG A 163 17.14 -1.56 -13.50
CA ARG A 163 18.19 -2.53 -13.12
C ARG A 163 17.57 -3.81 -12.54
N ALA A 164 16.63 -3.66 -11.63
CA ALA A 164 15.88 -4.78 -11.05
C ALA A 164 15.16 -5.62 -12.10
N ASN A 165 14.40 -4.95 -12.99
CA ASN A 165 13.62 -5.63 -14.04
C ASN A 165 14.51 -6.29 -15.12
N ALA A 166 15.77 -5.87 -15.26
CA ALA A 166 16.74 -6.53 -16.13
C ALA A 166 17.23 -7.87 -15.57
N VAL A 167 17.21 -8.06 -14.23
CA VAL A 167 17.60 -9.32 -13.58
C VAL A 167 16.43 -10.31 -13.59
N HIS A 168 15.26 -9.87 -13.17
CA HIS A 168 14.04 -10.68 -13.13
C HIS A 168 12.81 -9.78 -13.33
N PRO A 169 11.76 -10.25 -14.04
CA PRO A 169 10.55 -9.45 -14.23
C PRO A 169 9.95 -8.98 -12.92
N ILE A 170 9.82 -7.65 -12.77
CA ILE A 170 9.13 -7.03 -11.63
C ILE A 170 7.64 -6.95 -11.96
N THR A 171 6.80 -7.51 -11.09
CA THR A 171 5.34 -7.55 -11.30
C THR A 171 4.66 -6.26 -10.93
N ALA A 172 5.05 -5.66 -9.80
CA ALA A 172 4.45 -4.44 -9.31
C ALA A 172 5.45 -3.54 -8.59
N LEU A 173 5.25 -2.23 -8.72
CA LEU A 173 5.80 -1.22 -7.82
C LEU A 173 4.71 -0.79 -6.85
N GLN A 174 5.02 -0.74 -5.54
CA GLN A 174 4.16 -0.15 -4.53
C GLN A 174 4.71 1.21 -4.08
N SER A 175 3.97 2.30 -4.31
CA SER A 175 4.35 3.65 -3.86
C SER A 175 3.14 4.46 -3.41
N GLU A 176 3.36 5.53 -2.64
CA GLU A 176 2.28 6.43 -2.24
C GLU A 176 1.69 7.13 -3.47
N TYR A 177 0.39 7.00 -3.66
CA TYR A 177 -0.31 7.70 -4.72
C TYR A 177 -1.74 8.06 -4.30
N SER A 178 -2.06 9.33 -4.43
CA SER A 178 -3.37 9.89 -4.07
C SER A 178 -3.56 11.24 -4.77
N LEU A 179 -4.69 11.89 -4.56
CA LEU A 179 -4.91 13.29 -4.99
C LEU A 179 -3.81 14.24 -4.47
N TRP A 180 -3.20 13.91 -3.34
CA TRP A 180 -2.20 14.74 -2.67
C TRP A 180 -0.75 14.34 -2.94
N THR A 181 -0.48 13.14 -3.42
CA THR A 181 0.86 12.64 -3.71
C THR A 181 0.87 12.13 -5.14
N ARG A 182 1.41 12.94 -6.05
CA ARG A 182 1.35 12.70 -7.50
C ARG A 182 2.72 12.61 -8.15
N ASP A 183 3.79 12.51 -7.35
CA ASP A 183 5.18 12.50 -7.82
C ASP A 183 5.45 11.39 -8.85
N SER A 184 4.77 10.24 -8.70
CA SER A 184 4.90 9.09 -9.61
C SER A 184 4.41 9.37 -11.04
N GLU A 185 3.59 10.41 -11.25
CA GLU A 185 3.01 10.71 -12.58
C GLU A 185 4.07 11.16 -13.60
N ALA A 186 5.13 11.84 -13.13
CA ALA A 186 6.10 12.47 -14.01
C ALA A 186 7.03 11.47 -14.70
N GLN A 187 7.55 10.49 -14.00
CA GLN A 187 8.58 9.56 -14.49
C GLN A 187 8.24 8.10 -14.22
N THR A 188 7.78 7.80 -13.02
CA THR A 188 7.57 6.41 -12.55
C THR A 188 6.46 5.72 -13.33
N LEU A 189 5.26 6.28 -13.40
CA LEU A 189 4.13 5.67 -14.12
C LEU A 189 4.44 5.46 -15.63
N PRO A 190 5.04 6.43 -16.37
CA PRO A 190 5.47 6.19 -17.74
C PRO A 190 6.45 5.02 -17.87
N LEU A 191 7.44 4.94 -16.97
CA LEU A 191 8.39 3.82 -16.95
C LEU A 191 7.71 2.48 -16.69
N LEU A 192 6.84 2.41 -15.70
CA LEU A 192 6.14 1.16 -15.38
C LEU A 192 5.34 0.64 -16.57
N ARG A 193 4.65 1.53 -17.29
CA ARG A 193 3.89 1.19 -18.51
C ARG A 193 4.80 0.73 -19.64
N GLU A 194 5.96 1.37 -19.83
CA GLU A 194 7.00 0.91 -20.78
C GLU A 194 7.42 -0.54 -20.47
N LEU A 195 7.62 -0.87 -19.21
CA LEU A 195 8.11 -2.18 -18.76
C LEU A 195 6.99 -3.21 -18.50
N GLY A 196 5.72 -2.81 -18.61
CA GLY A 196 4.57 -3.66 -18.30
C GLY A 196 4.45 -4.02 -16.81
N ILE A 197 4.88 -3.14 -15.90
CA ILE A 197 4.85 -3.31 -14.45
C ILE A 197 3.58 -2.64 -13.90
N GLY A 198 2.83 -3.33 -13.02
CA GLY A 198 1.67 -2.76 -12.34
C GLY A 198 2.04 -1.79 -11.21
N PHE A 199 1.11 -0.95 -10.83
CA PHE A 199 1.29 0.01 -9.75
C PHE A 199 0.31 -0.26 -8.60
N VAL A 200 0.81 -0.43 -7.38
CA VAL A 200 0.01 -0.58 -6.16
C VAL A 200 0.09 0.72 -5.36
N ALA A 201 -1.04 1.43 -5.26
CA ALA A 201 -1.12 2.73 -4.59
C ALA A 201 -1.43 2.56 -3.10
N TYR A 202 -0.44 2.78 -2.23
CA TYR A 202 -0.71 2.82 -0.79
C TYR A 202 -1.08 4.25 -0.33
N SER A 203 -1.70 4.35 0.84
CA SER A 203 -2.25 5.60 1.41
C SER A 203 -3.15 6.40 0.42
N PRO A 204 -4.00 5.74 -0.38
CA PRO A 204 -4.78 6.40 -1.44
C PRO A 204 -5.75 7.46 -0.91
N LEU A 205 -6.08 7.41 0.38
CA LEU A 205 -6.96 8.36 1.07
C LEU A 205 -6.18 9.40 1.91
N GLY A 206 -4.88 9.62 1.64
CA GLY A 206 -4.06 10.56 2.41
C GLY A 206 -4.05 10.24 3.91
N ARG A 207 -3.90 8.98 4.28
CA ARG A 207 -3.96 8.48 5.66
C ARG A 207 -5.27 8.83 6.37
N GLY A 208 -6.36 8.92 5.62
CA GLY A 208 -7.71 9.26 6.08
C GLY A 208 -8.06 10.74 5.99
N PHE A 209 -7.14 11.63 5.65
CA PHE A 209 -7.40 13.07 5.55
C PHE A 209 -8.43 13.38 4.43
N LEU A 210 -8.26 12.76 3.26
CA LEU A 210 -9.13 12.92 2.09
C LEU A 210 -10.56 12.36 2.27
N THR A 211 -10.84 11.71 3.41
CA THR A 211 -12.21 11.30 3.76
C THR A 211 -13.07 12.46 4.29
N GLY A 212 -12.44 13.61 4.60
CA GLY A 212 -13.12 14.75 5.22
C GLY A 212 -13.53 14.54 6.68
N THR A 213 -13.22 13.39 7.29
CA THR A 213 -13.63 13.08 8.68
C THR A 213 -12.62 13.53 9.74
N ILE A 214 -11.36 13.80 9.34
CA ILE A 214 -10.33 14.26 10.27
C ILE A 214 -10.37 15.79 10.31
N ARG A 215 -10.83 16.35 11.43
CA ARG A 215 -10.95 17.81 11.65
C ARG A 215 -10.03 18.32 12.74
N SER A 216 -9.38 17.42 13.49
CA SER A 216 -8.40 17.72 14.53
C SER A 216 -7.47 16.52 14.70
N THR A 217 -6.27 16.75 15.18
CA THR A 217 -5.34 15.70 15.62
C THR A 217 -5.54 15.35 17.10
N GLU A 218 -6.38 16.09 17.82
CA GLU A 218 -6.84 15.73 19.18
C GLU A 218 -7.52 14.35 19.15
N GLY A 219 -7.19 13.48 20.08
CA GLY A 219 -7.74 12.13 20.13
C GLY A 219 -6.99 11.09 19.29
N LEU A 220 -5.95 11.46 18.56
CA LEU A 220 -4.97 10.49 18.06
C LEU A 220 -4.14 9.98 19.24
N ALA A 221 -3.95 8.65 19.32
CA ALA A 221 -3.06 8.05 20.31
C ALA A 221 -1.62 8.54 20.12
N ASP A 222 -0.81 8.53 21.18
CA ASP A 222 0.59 8.97 21.08
C ASP A 222 1.42 8.12 20.12
N SER A 223 1.04 6.85 19.94
CA SER A 223 1.64 5.93 18.97
C SER A 223 1.13 6.07 17.54
N ASP A 224 0.19 6.99 17.28
CA ASP A 224 -0.37 7.18 15.93
C ASP A 224 0.62 7.93 15.04
N MET A 225 1.08 7.28 13.97
CA MET A 225 2.11 7.83 13.07
C MET A 225 1.72 9.17 12.42
N ARG A 226 0.44 9.53 12.42
CA ARG A 226 -0.02 10.81 11.88
C ARG A 226 0.41 12.01 12.71
N LYS A 227 0.67 11.81 14.01
CA LYS A 227 1.15 12.90 14.89
C LYS A 227 2.52 13.44 14.44
N ASP A 228 3.36 12.56 13.86
CA ASP A 228 4.70 12.92 13.39
C ASP A 228 4.76 13.18 11.86
N ASN A 229 3.60 13.11 11.19
CA ASN A 229 3.54 13.31 9.75
C ASN A 229 3.39 14.81 9.44
N PRO A 230 4.26 15.40 8.59
CA PRO A 230 4.24 16.83 8.29
C PRO A 230 2.89 17.37 7.79
N ARG A 231 2.08 16.55 7.14
CA ARG A 231 0.75 16.94 6.64
C ARG A 231 -0.29 17.12 7.75
N PHE A 232 -0.03 16.56 8.94
CA PHE A 232 -0.94 16.59 10.09
C PHE A 232 -0.52 17.58 11.17
N THR A 233 0.56 18.32 10.97
CA THR A 233 1.12 19.24 11.98
C THR A 233 0.82 20.71 11.65
N ASP A 234 0.52 21.50 12.69
CA ASP A 234 0.49 22.97 12.71
C ASP A 234 -0.23 23.63 11.50
N GLU A 235 0.45 24.55 10.82
CA GLU A 235 -0.08 25.30 9.69
C GLU A 235 -0.43 24.42 8.50
N ASN A 236 0.31 23.31 8.29
CA ASN A 236 0.02 22.37 7.22
C ASN A 236 -1.34 21.70 7.41
N PHE A 237 -1.71 21.37 8.65
CA PHE A 237 -3.00 20.78 8.95
C PHE A 237 -4.15 21.69 8.50
N GLN A 238 -4.07 22.98 8.82
CA GLN A 238 -5.12 23.96 8.45
C GLN A 238 -5.22 24.16 6.93
N ARG A 239 -4.08 24.22 6.24
CA ARG A 239 -4.05 24.30 4.77
C ARG A 239 -4.65 23.04 4.12
N ASN A 240 -4.34 21.87 4.68
CA ASN A 240 -4.82 20.59 4.20
C ASN A 240 -6.31 20.36 4.48
N LEU A 241 -6.87 20.98 5.53
CA LEU A 241 -8.33 20.99 5.74
C LEU A 241 -9.06 21.65 4.57
N ALA A 242 -8.59 22.84 4.12
CA ALA A 242 -9.18 23.52 2.99
C ALA A 242 -9.13 22.68 1.71
N ALA A 243 -7.98 22.04 1.46
CA ALA A 243 -7.82 21.13 0.31
C ALA A 243 -8.74 19.89 0.40
N ALA A 244 -8.91 19.33 1.60
CA ALA A 244 -9.85 18.21 1.80
C ALA A 244 -11.30 18.64 1.59
N ASP A 245 -11.68 19.89 1.95
CA ASP A 245 -13.03 20.43 1.75
C ASP A 245 -13.39 20.59 0.27
N GLU A 246 -12.40 20.80 -0.62
CA GLU A 246 -12.62 20.75 -2.08
C GLU A 246 -13.13 19.36 -2.52
N VAL A 247 -12.50 18.29 -2.00
CA VAL A 247 -12.91 16.91 -2.28
C VAL A 247 -14.31 16.62 -1.71
N VAL A 248 -14.60 17.11 -0.51
CA VAL A 248 -15.94 16.98 0.12
C VAL A 248 -17.02 17.65 -0.74
N ALA A 249 -16.74 18.84 -1.27
CA ALA A 249 -17.69 19.55 -2.14
C ALA A 249 -17.96 18.77 -3.44
N ILE A 250 -16.92 18.25 -4.10
CA ILE A 250 -17.08 17.43 -5.31
C ILE A 250 -17.83 16.13 -4.99
N ALA A 251 -17.56 15.52 -3.85
CA ALA A 251 -18.26 14.31 -3.42
C ALA A 251 -19.76 14.54 -3.25
N ALA A 252 -20.16 15.69 -2.72
CA ALA A 252 -21.56 16.09 -2.62
C ALA A 252 -22.22 16.26 -4.01
N GLU A 253 -21.50 16.84 -4.99
CA GLU A 253 -21.99 16.96 -6.37
C GLU A 253 -22.17 15.59 -7.05
N VAL A 254 -21.31 14.62 -6.73
CA VAL A 254 -21.36 13.24 -7.27
C VAL A 254 -22.44 12.40 -6.58
N GLY A 255 -22.82 12.74 -5.36
CA GLY A 255 -23.71 11.93 -4.54
C GLY A 255 -23.00 10.68 -3.95
N ALA A 256 -21.68 10.77 -3.72
CA ALA A 256 -20.84 9.71 -3.15
C ALA A 256 -20.07 10.24 -1.95
N THR A 257 -19.39 9.35 -1.20
CA THR A 257 -18.54 9.82 -0.11
C THR A 257 -17.19 10.35 -0.63
N PRO A 258 -16.50 11.24 0.10
CA PRO A 258 -15.17 11.72 -0.29
C PRO A 258 -14.17 10.58 -0.50
N ALA A 259 -14.22 9.52 0.32
CA ALA A 259 -13.39 8.33 0.15
C ALA A 259 -13.67 7.64 -1.19
N GLN A 260 -14.93 7.46 -1.54
CA GLN A 260 -15.33 6.86 -2.82
C GLN A 260 -14.89 7.69 -4.02
N VAL A 261 -15.07 9.02 -3.96
CA VAL A 261 -14.62 9.93 -5.03
C VAL A 261 -13.10 9.89 -5.21
N THR A 262 -12.36 9.92 -4.11
CA THR A 262 -10.89 9.85 -4.14
C THR A 262 -10.39 8.53 -4.75
N LEU A 263 -10.98 7.41 -4.35
CA LEU A 263 -10.63 6.10 -4.91
C LEU A 263 -11.08 5.99 -6.38
N ALA A 264 -12.28 6.45 -6.73
CA ALA A 264 -12.78 6.47 -8.10
C ALA A 264 -11.87 7.29 -9.02
N TRP A 265 -11.38 8.45 -8.56
CA TRP A 265 -10.39 9.24 -9.28
C TRP A 265 -9.12 8.42 -9.58
N LEU A 266 -8.56 7.73 -8.58
CA LEU A 266 -7.39 6.86 -8.74
C LEU A 266 -7.65 5.77 -9.79
N LEU A 267 -8.82 5.16 -9.76
CA LEU A 267 -9.22 4.13 -10.71
C LEU A 267 -9.35 4.63 -12.16
N THR A 268 -9.44 5.94 -12.39
CA THR A 268 -9.42 6.52 -13.74
C THR A 268 -8.00 6.67 -14.31
N LYS A 269 -6.97 6.54 -13.49
CA LYS A 269 -5.57 6.74 -13.91
C LYS A 269 -5.00 5.57 -14.71
N GLY A 270 -5.63 4.38 -14.66
CA GLY A 270 -5.25 3.22 -15.46
C GLY A 270 -5.75 1.90 -14.87
N ASP A 271 -5.90 0.89 -15.71
CA ASP A 271 -6.26 -0.47 -15.30
C ASP A 271 -5.04 -1.25 -14.73
N ASP A 272 -3.88 -0.61 -14.76
CA ASP A 272 -2.60 -1.03 -14.20
C ASP A 272 -2.35 -0.50 -12.77
N ILE A 273 -3.32 0.25 -12.20
CA ILE A 273 -3.22 0.88 -10.88
C ILE A 273 -4.23 0.25 -9.92
N VAL A 274 -3.74 -0.25 -8.78
CA VAL A 274 -4.54 -0.90 -7.74
C VAL A 274 -4.35 -0.17 -6.40
N PRO A 275 -5.31 0.66 -5.96
CA PRO A 275 -5.27 1.24 -4.62
C PRO A 275 -5.50 0.17 -3.55
N ILE A 276 -4.77 0.30 -2.43
CA ILE A 276 -4.89 -0.56 -1.24
C ILE A 276 -5.29 0.25 -0.01
N PRO A 277 -6.52 0.84 0.02
CA PRO A 277 -6.96 1.57 1.20
C PRO A 277 -6.96 0.67 2.43
N GLY A 278 -6.30 1.11 3.51
CA GLY A 278 -6.22 0.39 4.77
C GLY A 278 -7.47 0.62 5.63
N THR A 279 -8.06 -0.47 6.12
CA THR A 279 -9.11 -0.40 7.14
C THR A 279 -9.17 -1.68 7.98
N LYS A 280 -9.65 -1.54 9.21
CA LYS A 280 -9.97 -2.65 10.13
C LYS A 280 -11.47 -2.73 10.44
N ARG A 281 -12.33 -2.05 9.66
CA ARG A 281 -13.79 -2.00 9.86
C ARG A 281 -14.52 -2.41 8.60
N VAL A 282 -15.47 -3.34 8.74
CA VAL A 282 -16.30 -3.83 7.64
C VAL A 282 -17.00 -2.68 6.90
N SER A 283 -17.60 -1.73 7.63
CA SER A 283 -18.33 -0.60 7.02
C SER A 283 -17.44 0.29 6.15
N ARG A 284 -16.19 0.53 6.57
CA ARG A 284 -15.23 1.30 5.77
C ARG A 284 -14.72 0.53 4.54
N LEU A 285 -14.59 -0.78 4.67
CA LEU A 285 -14.25 -1.63 3.54
C LEU A 285 -15.35 -1.58 2.48
N GLU A 286 -16.61 -1.74 2.88
CA GLU A 286 -17.76 -1.66 1.97
C GLU A 286 -17.87 -0.30 1.28
N GLU A 287 -17.63 0.78 2.03
CA GLU A 287 -17.54 2.14 1.48
C GLU A 287 -16.44 2.25 0.41
N ASN A 288 -15.22 1.76 0.71
CA ASN A 288 -14.09 1.80 -0.20
C ASN A 288 -14.34 0.98 -1.48
N VAL A 289 -14.88 -0.23 -1.34
CA VAL A 289 -15.17 -1.12 -2.47
C VAL A 289 -16.25 -0.53 -3.39
N ALA A 290 -17.22 0.17 -2.84
CA ALA A 290 -18.28 0.83 -3.62
C ALA A 290 -17.74 1.93 -4.55
N ALA A 291 -16.50 2.39 -4.37
CA ALA A 291 -15.84 3.32 -5.29
C ALA A 291 -15.72 2.78 -6.72
N ASP A 292 -15.66 1.44 -6.90
CA ASP A 292 -15.63 0.81 -8.23
C ASP A 292 -16.89 1.09 -9.08
N GLY A 293 -17.99 1.44 -8.44
CA GLY A 293 -19.26 1.81 -9.08
C GLY A 293 -19.43 3.32 -9.31
N VAL A 294 -18.54 4.16 -8.80
CA VAL A 294 -18.65 5.62 -8.93
C VAL A 294 -18.09 6.06 -10.29
N THR A 295 -18.88 6.84 -11.02
CA THR A 295 -18.48 7.45 -12.29
C THR A 295 -18.30 8.94 -12.10
N LEU A 296 -17.13 9.47 -12.49
CA LEU A 296 -16.81 10.88 -12.46
C LEU A 296 -16.93 11.48 -13.87
N SER A 297 -17.57 12.65 -13.99
CA SER A 297 -17.61 13.40 -15.24
C SER A 297 -16.26 14.01 -15.57
N ALA A 298 -16.05 14.43 -16.83
CA ALA A 298 -14.83 15.13 -17.24
C ALA A 298 -14.57 16.40 -16.43
N ASP A 299 -15.63 17.16 -16.11
CA ASP A 299 -15.51 18.38 -15.30
C ASP A 299 -15.13 18.08 -13.86
N GLN A 300 -15.67 17.01 -13.26
CA GLN A 300 -15.31 16.57 -11.92
C GLN A 300 -13.86 16.06 -11.85
N LEU A 301 -13.43 15.33 -12.87
CA LEU A 301 -12.02 14.89 -12.99
C LEU A 301 -11.10 16.10 -13.11
N ALA A 302 -11.43 17.10 -13.96
CA ALA A 302 -10.64 18.31 -14.09
C ALA A 302 -10.54 19.10 -12.78
N LYS A 303 -11.63 19.21 -12.01
CA LYS A 303 -11.62 19.80 -10.66
C LYS A 303 -10.70 19.06 -9.72
N LEU A 304 -10.79 17.71 -9.66
CA LEU A 304 -9.94 16.88 -8.82
C LEU A 304 -8.45 16.94 -9.25
N ASP A 305 -8.18 16.96 -10.55
CA ASP A 305 -6.82 17.08 -11.08
C ASP A 305 -6.19 18.45 -10.78
N SER A 306 -6.99 19.49 -10.63
CA SER A 306 -6.57 20.85 -10.25
C SER A 306 -6.70 21.15 -8.77
N ALA A 307 -7.09 20.16 -7.93
CA ALA A 307 -7.23 20.33 -6.48
C ALA A 307 -5.92 20.78 -5.84
N THR A 308 -6.04 21.56 -4.78
CA THR A 308 -4.90 22.11 -4.06
C THR A 308 -3.98 20.99 -3.55
N PRO A 309 -2.68 21.00 -3.92
CA PRO A 309 -1.74 20.01 -3.41
C PRO A 309 -1.61 20.07 -1.89
N ALA A 310 -1.31 18.92 -1.28
CA ALA A 310 -1.08 18.86 0.16
C ALA A 310 0.13 19.71 0.56
N ALA A 311 0.02 20.43 1.67
CA ALA A 311 1.13 21.08 2.32
C ALA A 311 1.87 20.08 3.20
N GLY A 312 3.20 20.09 3.13
CA GLY A 312 4.09 19.17 3.85
C GLY A 312 4.38 17.88 3.09
N ASP A 313 5.54 17.31 3.40
CA ASP A 313 5.94 16.03 2.84
C ASP A 313 5.02 14.89 3.29
N HIS A 314 4.91 13.85 2.49
CA HIS A 314 4.05 12.70 2.79
C HIS A 314 4.63 11.77 3.87
N HIS A 315 5.92 11.92 4.18
CA HIS A 315 6.62 11.25 5.27
C HIS A 315 7.45 12.24 6.09
N ASN A 316 7.84 11.86 7.31
CA ASN A 316 8.82 12.63 8.07
C ASN A 316 10.22 12.51 7.45
N ALA A 317 11.17 13.37 7.85
CA ALA A 317 12.49 13.46 7.23
C ALA A 317 13.26 12.12 7.22
N ALA A 318 13.15 11.33 8.28
CA ALA A 318 13.83 10.02 8.35
C ALA A 318 13.23 9.01 7.35
N GLN A 319 11.91 8.98 7.23
CA GLN A 319 11.22 8.12 6.27
C GLN A 319 11.44 8.56 4.82
N MET A 320 11.54 9.90 4.58
CA MET A 320 11.87 10.42 3.25
C MET A 320 13.26 9.99 2.77
N GLN A 321 14.22 9.80 3.69
CA GLN A 321 15.56 9.30 3.36
C GLN A 321 15.57 7.81 2.96
N MET A 322 14.52 7.05 3.27
CA MET A 322 14.37 5.65 2.87
C MET A 322 13.68 5.47 1.51
N ILE A 323 13.27 6.56 0.87
CA ILE A 323 12.70 6.55 -0.48
C ILE A 323 13.83 6.69 -1.49
N ASP A 324 13.96 5.72 -2.38
CA ASP A 324 14.90 5.75 -3.49
C ASP A 324 14.36 6.69 -4.60
N ARG A 325 15.21 7.63 -5.10
CA ARG A 325 14.80 8.68 -6.04
C ARG A 325 15.71 8.77 -7.24
#